data_a9bd5b47fdce95b56315a676c1625a38
#
_entry.id   a9bd5b47fdce95b56315a676c1625a38
#
_cell.length_a   1.000
_cell.length_b   1.000
_cell.length_c   1.000
_cell.angle_alpha   90.00
_cell.angle_beta   90.00
_cell.angle_gamma   90.00
#
_symmetry.space_group_name_H-M   'P 1'
#
loop_
_entity.id
_entity.type
_entity.pdbx_description
1 polymer ?
#
loop_
_entity_poly.entity_id
_entity_poly.type
_entity_poly.pdbx_seq_one_letter_code
_entity_poly.pdbx_strand_id
1 'polypeptide(L)'
;VPDDTYPGLFEQVETTSLGDSTFIPNAYRAPAFGSPVTNRGQNRSISTASSNLTETTRVKHVVTENCVGVSLLFFGWYGAETAQSVNATIKAAVEIGGVIHPVAFEGSRTATLVAGFHLRSDVLGLRLVKGDVIYVRVNRTIASGSWTNNVGLLGTTNGEGLTTTDVVDSGTVTAVGGDDTVSVPLTGFTAAGVVSPAPSRGCSVAFLGESIANGTGETSRELGGFMLRCLPDSVGVLRLNNGGQTAQLFVGNTASNSGGRRRYPFFGSCKYAWNQFGGNDMNAAGYSVAQVQADLLKLWNSLADMGLKVYHTTFTLVSSSTDGWTTVENQTPWVKNADRVILNEWFRTVPEPLSGIFDLSAVIETEVNSGIWRVDQGVLTDDGVHPNATGHAYIASQFAAQAAAVFI
;
A
#
# COMPACT_ATOMS: atom_id res chain seq x y z
N VAL A 1 -30.64 19.28 23.86
CA VAL A 1 -29.85 18.56 22.85
C VAL A 1 -28.51 19.23 22.84
N PRO A 2 -27.40 18.58 23.24
CA PRO A 2 -26.07 19.18 23.14
C PRO A 2 -25.66 19.24 21.67
N ASP A 3 -25.18 20.39 21.29
CA ASP A 3 -24.62 20.69 19.98
C ASP A 3 -23.23 20.06 19.89
N ASP A 4 -23.13 18.81 19.37
CA ASP A 4 -21.88 18.14 19.04
C ASP A 4 -21.42 18.58 17.64
N THR A 5 -21.20 19.87 17.48
CA THR A 5 -20.37 20.35 16.39
C THR A 5 -18.94 19.91 16.69
N TYR A 6 -18.45 18.89 15.97
CA TYR A 6 -17.04 18.59 15.92
C TYR A 6 -16.29 19.85 15.49
N PRO A 7 -15.46 20.46 16.36
CA PRO A 7 -14.63 21.56 15.92
C PRO A 7 -13.68 20.99 14.87
N GLY A 8 -13.57 21.70 13.75
CA GLY A 8 -12.80 21.29 12.59
C GLY A 8 -11.39 20.87 12.99
N LEU A 9 -11.10 19.59 12.76
CA LEU A 9 -9.82 18.94 13.07
C LEU A 9 -8.69 19.38 12.11
N PHE A 10 -8.88 20.48 11.40
CA PHE A 10 -7.90 21.06 10.50
C PHE A 10 -7.96 22.58 10.53
N GLU A 11 -7.66 23.19 11.67
CA GLU A 11 -7.03 24.51 11.59
C GLU A 11 -5.74 24.34 10.78
N GLN A 12 -5.57 25.18 9.78
CA GLN A 12 -4.32 25.31 9.06
C GLN A 12 -3.22 25.52 10.11
N VAL A 13 -2.38 24.50 10.30
CA VAL A 13 -1.14 24.70 11.04
C VAL A 13 -0.33 25.65 10.18
N GLU A 14 -0.35 26.92 10.54
CA GLU A 14 0.59 27.88 10.02
C GLU A 14 1.99 27.29 10.16
N THR A 15 2.73 27.31 9.07
CA THR A 15 4.11 26.85 8.99
C THR A 15 5.02 27.77 9.79
N THR A 16 4.95 27.70 11.12
CA THR A 16 6.07 28.12 11.93
C THR A 16 7.16 27.09 11.74
N SER A 17 8.35 27.55 11.40
CA SER A 17 9.57 26.77 11.25
C SER A 17 9.74 25.83 12.46
N LEU A 18 9.34 24.60 12.32
CA LEU A 18 9.62 23.57 13.30
C LEU A 18 11.10 23.21 13.13
N GLY A 19 11.90 23.71 14.07
CA GLY A 19 13.26 23.22 14.26
C GLY A 19 13.26 21.69 14.41
N ASP A 20 14.41 21.09 14.26
CA ASP A 20 14.78 19.66 14.21
C ASP A 20 14.12 18.69 15.21
N SER A 21 12.92 18.92 15.70
CA SER A 21 12.22 18.03 16.60
C SER A 21 11.27 17.12 15.83
N THR A 22 11.47 15.82 15.96
CA THR A 22 10.60 14.69 15.58
C THR A 22 9.24 14.72 16.31
N PHE A 23 8.58 15.87 16.39
CA PHE A 23 7.32 16.01 17.11
C PHE A 23 6.15 15.61 16.19
N ILE A 24 5.68 14.39 16.38
CA ILE A 24 4.39 13.97 15.84
C ILE A 24 3.32 14.37 16.86
N PRO A 25 2.36 15.23 16.48
CA PRO A 25 1.29 15.63 17.41
C PRO A 25 0.57 14.41 17.98
N ASN A 26 0.23 14.42 19.25
CA ASN A 26 -0.52 13.36 19.92
C ASN A 26 -1.86 13.00 19.23
N ALA A 27 -2.40 13.89 18.41
CA ALA A 27 -3.59 13.66 17.59
C ALA A 27 -3.48 12.43 16.64
N TYR A 28 -2.25 12.02 16.27
CA TYR A 28 -2.04 10.85 15.42
C TYR A 28 -1.96 9.52 16.18
N ARG A 29 -2.00 9.54 17.52
CA ARG A 29 -1.89 8.34 18.36
C ARG A 29 -3.18 7.53 18.50
N ALA A 30 -4.32 8.09 18.18
CA ALA A 30 -5.60 7.39 18.27
C ALA A 30 -5.92 6.68 16.94
N PRO A 31 -6.57 5.50 16.93
CA PRO A 31 -7.06 4.87 15.72
C PRO A 31 -8.27 5.65 15.19
N ALA A 32 -8.01 6.84 14.62
CA ALA A 32 -9.04 7.76 14.14
C ALA A 32 -9.94 7.13 13.06
N PHE A 33 -9.44 6.10 12.36
CA PHE A 33 -10.11 5.53 11.20
C PHE A 33 -10.58 4.08 11.39
N GLY A 34 -10.28 3.44 12.52
CA GLY A 34 -10.53 2.01 12.75
C GLY A 34 -9.44 1.11 12.17
N SER A 35 -9.52 -0.20 12.41
CA SER A 35 -8.54 -1.18 11.90
C SER A 35 -8.91 -1.69 10.51
N PRO A 36 -7.95 -1.86 9.59
CA PRO A 36 -8.16 -2.60 8.35
C PRO A 36 -8.64 -4.02 8.64
N VAL A 37 -9.74 -4.44 8.00
CA VAL A 37 -10.38 -5.74 8.22
C VAL A 37 -10.46 -6.59 6.95
N THR A 38 -9.73 -6.20 5.91
CA THR A 38 -9.65 -6.97 4.67
C THR A 38 -8.21 -7.13 4.21
N ASN A 39 -7.95 -8.19 3.44
CA ASN A 39 -6.64 -8.52 2.89
C ASN A 39 -6.22 -7.63 1.70
N ARG A 40 -7.02 -6.65 1.31
CA ARG A 40 -6.78 -5.83 0.14
C ARG A 40 -6.92 -4.34 0.47
N GLY A 41 -5.80 -3.67 0.62
CA GLY A 41 -5.70 -2.21 0.66
C GLY A 41 -5.20 -1.68 -0.67
N GLN A 42 -5.65 -0.50 -1.09
CA GLN A 42 -5.30 0.08 -2.38
C GLN A 42 -4.87 1.53 -2.22
N ASN A 43 -3.59 1.78 -2.33
CA ASN A 43 -3.05 3.10 -2.65
C ASN A 43 -1.86 2.94 -3.61
N ARG A 44 -2.05 2.13 -4.62
CA ARG A 44 -1.04 1.96 -5.65
C ARG A 44 -1.10 3.14 -6.60
N SER A 45 -0.01 3.84 -6.75
CA SER A 45 0.15 4.72 -7.91
C SER A 45 0.19 3.84 -9.17
N ILE A 46 -0.94 3.78 -9.85
CA ILE A 46 -0.96 3.35 -11.22
C ILE A 46 -0.83 4.63 -12.02
N SER A 47 0.22 4.75 -12.79
CA SER A 47 0.51 5.96 -13.60
C SER A 47 -0.54 6.25 -14.68
N THR A 48 -1.62 5.47 -14.73
CA THR A 48 -2.69 5.60 -15.71
C THR A 48 -3.77 6.51 -15.15
N ALA A 49 -3.90 7.68 -15.72
CA ALA A 49 -5.03 8.56 -15.50
C ALA A 49 -6.19 8.17 -16.43
N SER A 50 -7.40 8.17 -15.89
CA SER A 50 -8.63 8.02 -16.66
C SER A 50 -9.21 9.40 -16.96
N SER A 51 -9.56 9.64 -18.22
CA SER A 51 -10.32 10.82 -18.65
C SER A 51 -11.84 10.59 -18.63
N ASN A 52 -12.30 9.37 -18.29
CA ASN A 52 -13.71 9.11 -18.12
C ASN A 52 -14.28 9.96 -16.99
N LEU A 53 -15.33 10.71 -17.27
CA LEU A 53 -15.97 11.59 -16.29
C LEU A 53 -16.70 10.79 -15.20
N THR A 54 -17.15 9.60 -15.52
CA THR A 54 -17.82 8.69 -14.58
C THR A 54 -17.27 7.28 -14.75
N GLU A 55 -16.97 6.62 -13.63
CA GLU A 55 -16.56 5.22 -13.60
C GLU A 55 -17.12 4.54 -12.35
N THR A 56 -17.63 3.31 -12.51
CA THR A 56 -17.95 2.41 -11.41
C THR A 56 -17.00 1.22 -11.43
N THR A 57 -16.30 1.00 -10.32
CA THR A 57 -15.48 -0.20 -10.09
C THR A 57 -16.20 -1.14 -9.13
N ARG A 58 -15.90 -2.43 -9.25
CA ARG A 58 -16.29 -3.49 -8.33
C ARG A 58 -15.04 -4.30 -7.99
N VAL A 59 -14.57 -4.23 -6.74
CA VAL A 59 -13.29 -4.80 -6.29
C VAL A 59 -13.53 -5.80 -5.17
N LYS A 60 -12.94 -7.00 -5.32
CA LYS A 60 -13.04 -8.11 -4.37
C LYS A 60 -12.14 -7.87 -3.16
N HIS A 61 -12.67 -8.15 -1.99
CA HIS A 61 -11.94 -8.20 -0.71
C HIS A 61 -12.30 -9.47 0.04
N VAL A 62 -11.36 -10.02 0.79
CA VAL A 62 -11.61 -11.10 1.75
C VAL A 62 -11.49 -10.53 3.16
N VAL A 63 -12.47 -10.80 3.99
CA VAL A 63 -12.52 -10.35 5.39
C VAL A 63 -11.51 -11.15 6.22
N THR A 64 -10.68 -10.47 6.98
CA THR A 64 -9.57 -11.08 7.73
C THR A 64 -9.90 -11.39 9.19
N GLU A 65 -10.91 -10.75 9.73
CA GLU A 65 -11.39 -10.96 11.10
C GLU A 65 -12.89 -10.73 11.23
N ASN A 66 -13.50 -11.31 12.26
CA ASN A 66 -14.91 -11.04 12.56
C ASN A 66 -15.08 -9.58 13.00
N CYS A 67 -16.00 -8.86 12.38
CA CYS A 67 -16.26 -7.48 12.74
C CYS A 67 -17.75 -7.11 12.62
N VAL A 68 -18.11 -6.04 13.32
CA VAL A 68 -19.44 -5.41 13.24
C VAL A 68 -19.24 -3.96 12.87
N GLY A 69 -19.80 -3.58 11.73
CA GLY A 69 -19.63 -2.26 11.17
C GLY A 69 -18.32 -2.09 10.40
N VAL A 70 -18.43 -1.53 9.21
CA VAL A 70 -17.28 -1.20 8.34
C VAL A 70 -17.46 0.19 7.76
N SER A 71 -16.33 0.86 7.53
CA SER A 71 -16.24 2.11 6.79
C SER A 71 -15.26 1.95 5.64
N LEU A 72 -15.46 2.74 4.59
CA LEU A 72 -14.58 2.80 3.44
C LEU A 72 -13.70 4.06 3.52
N LEU A 73 -12.41 3.90 3.27
CA LEU A 73 -11.44 4.99 3.19
C LEU A 73 -11.14 5.31 1.71
N PHE A 74 -11.07 6.58 1.38
CA PHE A 74 -10.74 7.05 0.04
C PHE A 74 -9.66 8.12 0.10
N PHE A 75 -8.75 8.10 -0.87
CA PHE A 75 -7.67 9.08 -0.95
C PHE A 75 -7.78 9.93 -2.22
N GLY A 76 -7.80 11.24 -2.05
CA GLY A 76 -7.77 12.23 -3.12
C GLY A 76 -6.36 12.58 -3.60
N TRP A 77 -5.41 11.66 -3.42
CA TRP A 77 -4.03 11.75 -3.87
C TRP A 77 -3.55 10.42 -4.47
N TYR A 78 -2.42 10.47 -5.14
CA TYR A 78 -1.75 9.31 -5.74
C TYR A 78 -0.23 9.45 -5.62
N GLY A 79 0.48 8.37 -5.92
CA GLY A 79 1.93 8.36 -5.93
C GLY A 79 2.54 8.80 -4.59
N ALA A 80 3.55 9.65 -4.67
CA ALA A 80 4.20 10.26 -3.52
C ALA A 80 3.36 11.41 -2.93
N GLU A 81 2.07 11.15 -2.69
CA GLU A 81 1.09 12.10 -2.12
C GLU A 81 0.77 13.29 -3.03
N THR A 82 0.94 13.15 -4.33
CA THR A 82 0.48 14.14 -5.30
C THR A 82 -1.04 14.24 -5.25
N ALA A 83 -1.57 15.45 -5.05
CA ALA A 83 -3.00 15.68 -5.09
C ALA A 83 -3.57 15.31 -6.47
N GLN A 84 -4.78 14.76 -6.50
CA GLN A 84 -5.53 14.65 -7.77
C GLN A 84 -5.73 16.02 -8.40
N SER A 85 -5.90 16.07 -9.72
CA SER A 85 -6.01 17.33 -10.44
C SER A 85 -7.35 18.06 -10.21
N VAL A 86 -8.38 17.31 -9.81
CA VAL A 86 -9.76 17.80 -9.62
C VAL A 86 -10.40 17.11 -8.44
N ASN A 87 -11.48 17.69 -7.91
CA ASN A 87 -12.34 17.02 -6.94
C ASN A 87 -13.20 15.96 -7.63
N ALA A 88 -13.60 14.94 -6.88
CA ALA A 88 -14.51 13.90 -7.37
C ALA A 88 -15.73 13.75 -6.46
N THR A 89 -16.88 13.46 -7.04
CA THR A 89 -18.04 12.95 -6.29
C THR A 89 -17.90 11.45 -6.18
N ILE A 90 -17.97 10.95 -4.95
CA ILE A 90 -17.89 9.53 -4.60
C ILE A 90 -19.26 9.03 -4.15
N LYS A 91 -19.65 7.88 -4.70
CA LYS A 91 -20.78 7.06 -4.28
C LYS A 91 -20.30 5.63 -4.10
N ALA A 92 -20.68 4.93 -3.05
CA ALA A 92 -20.15 3.61 -2.77
C ALA A 92 -21.19 2.67 -2.18
N ALA A 93 -20.91 1.35 -2.31
CA ALA A 93 -21.67 0.29 -1.67
C ALA A 93 -20.74 -0.89 -1.35
N VAL A 94 -21.16 -1.72 -0.40
CA VAL A 94 -20.55 -3.02 -0.12
C VAL A 94 -21.53 -4.10 -0.58
N GLU A 95 -21.04 -5.03 -1.40
CA GLU A 95 -21.83 -6.17 -1.88
C GLU A 95 -21.34 -7.44 -1.18
N ILE A 96 -22.26 -8.19 -0.57
CA ILE A 96 -21.99 -9.49 0.04
C ILE A 96 -23.12 -10.46 -0.31
N GLY A 97 -22.76 -11.68 -0.75
CA GLY A 97 -23.75 -12.68 -1.15
C GLY A 97 -24.71 -12.23 -2.26
N GLY A 98 -24.28 -11.29 -3.11
CA GLY A 98 -25.11 -10.69 -4.16
C GLY A 98 -26.06 -9.58 -3.68
N VAL A 99 -26.07 -9.27 -2.38
CA VAL A 99 -26.86 -8.16 -1.81
C VAL A 99 -26.00 -6.91 -1.76
N ILE A 100 -26.51 -5.81 -2.31
CA ILE A 100 -25.82 -4.51 -2.32
C ILE A 100 -26.30 -3.69 -1.11
N HIS A 101 -25.36 -3.28 -0.29
CA HIS A 101 -25.57 -2.43 0.89
C HIS A 101 -25.03 -1.03 0.61
N PRO A 102 -25.88 -0.04 0.37
CA PRO A 102 -25.47 1.34 0.11
C PRO A 102 -24.70 1.94 1.28
N VAL A 103 -23.61 2.63 0.97
CA VAL A 103 -22.80 3.37 1.95
C VAL A 103 -23.22 4.84 1.96
N ALA A 104 -23.25 5.46 3.13
CA ALA A 104 -23.50 6.89 3.30
C ALA A 104 -22.21 7.64 3.72
N PHE A 105 -22.26 8.95 3.57
CA PHE A 105 -21.23 9.90 3.96
C PHE A 105 -21.94 11.06 4.67
N GLU A 106 -21.80 11.17 5.98
CA GLU A 106 -22.54 12.15 6.80
C GLU A 106 -24.06 12.12 6.50
N GLY A 107 -24.60 10.89 6.39
CA GLY A 107 -25.99 10.64 6.05
C GLY A 107 -26.35 10.80 4.57
N SER A 108 -25.48 11.32 3.71
CA SER A 108 -25.70 11.47 2.25
C SER A 108 -25.23 10.25 1.48
N ARG A 109 -25.89 9.96 0.35
CA ARG A 109 -25.44 8.88 -0.57
C ARG A 109 -24.16 9.23 -1.36
N THR A 110 -23.79 10.48 -1.39
CA THR A 110 -22.63 10.97 -2.12
C THR A 110 -21.83 11.94 -1.27
N ALA A 111 -20.53 12.01 -1.51
CA ALA A 111 -19.66 13.03 -0.93
C ALA A 111 -18.63 13.53 -1.94
N THR A 112 -18.10 14.70 -1.69
CA THR A 112 -16.97 15.25 -2.47
C THR A 112 -15.65 14.76 -1.86
N LEU A 113 -14.89 13.98 -2.62
CA LEU A 113 -13.49 13.71 -2.33
C LEU A 113 -12.66 14.88 -2.88
N VAL A 114 -12.22 15.74 -1.98
CA VAL A 114 -11.41 16.91 -2.33
C VAL A 114 -10.00 16.46 -2.72
N ALA A 115 -9.48 17.03 -3.79
CA ALA A 115 -8.11 16.76 -4.25
C ALA A 115 -7.09 17.04 -3.15
N GLY A 116 -6.22 16.06 -2.88
CA GLY A 116 -5.22 16.12 -1.82
C GLY A 116 -5.70 15.75 -0.42
N PHE A 117 -7.00 15.51 -0.23
CA PHE A 117 -7.57 15.11 1.06
C PHE A 117 -7.99 13.64 1.06
N HIS A 118 -8.50 13.17 2.17
CA HIS A 118 -9.11 11.86 2.32
C HIS A 118 -10.60 12.00 2.63
N LEU A 119 -11.33 10.93 2.41
CA LEU A 119 -12.75 10.81 2.73
C LEU A 119 -12.97 9.46 3.43
N ARG A 120 -13.77 9.44 4.47
CA ARG A 120 -14.25 8.24 5.12
C ARG A 120 -15.77 8.18 5.05
N SER A 121 -16.31 7.00 4.77
CA SER A 121 -17.76 6.78 4.85
C SER A 121 -18.24 6.69 6.29
N ASP A 122 -19.53 6.85 6.48
CA ASP A 122 -20.22 6.43 7.70
C ASP A 122 -20.03 4.94 7.94
N VAL A 123 -20.25 4.51 9.17
CA VAL A 123 -20.19 3.09 9.52
C VAL A 123 -21.41 2.36 8.95
N LEU A 124 -21.18 1.43 8.06
CA LEU A 124 -22.21 0.53 7.56
C LEU A 124 -22.35 -0.65 8.54
N GLY A 125 -23.50 -0.83 9.14
CA GLY A 125 -23.78 -1.81 10.20
C GLY A 125 -23.87 -3.27 9.70
N LEU A 126 -22.85 -3.74 9.00
CA LEU A 126 -22.73 -5.13 8.57
C LEU A 126 -22.02 -5.98 9.61
N ARG A 127 -22.53 -7.20 9.82
CA ARG A 127 -21.80 -8.25 10.53
C ARG A 127 -21.05 -9.08 9.49
N LEU A 128 -19.72 -9.04 9.54
CA LEU A 128 -18.85 -9.80 8.67
C LEU A 128 -18.08 -10.84 9.47
N VAL A 129 -17.83 -11.99 8.86
CA VAL A 129 -17.10 -13.12 9.44
C VAL A 129 -15.80 -13.30 8.66
N LYS A 130 -14.73 -13.70 9.34
CA LYS A 130 -13.46 -14.03 8.68
C LYS A 130 -13.68 -15.03 7.54
N GLY A 131 -13.14 -14.71 6.38
CA GLY A 131 -13.28 -15.48 5.14
C GLY A 131 -14.44 -15.03 4.24
N ASP A 132 -15.33 -14.16 4.73
CA ASP A 132 -16.36 -13.59 3.86
C ASP A 132 -15.72 -12.88 2.66
N VAL A 133 -16.30 -13.12 1.49
CA VAL A 133 -15.95 -12.38 0.27
C VAL A 133 -16.94 -11.24 0.11
N ILE A 134 -16.43 -10.04 0.13
CA ILE A 134 -17.18 -8.81 -0.15
C ILE A 134 -16.65 -8.14 -1.41
N TYR A 135 -17.52 -7.40 -2.08
CA TYR A 135 -17.10 -6.52 -3.16
C TYR A 135 -17.37 -5.07 -2.78
N VAL A 136 -16.34 -4.24 -2.89
CA VAL A 136 -16.47 -2.79 -2.73
C VAL A 136 -16.79 -2.22 -4.10
N ARG A 137 -17.96 -1.59 -4.20
CA ARG A 137 -18.43 -0.91 -5.41
C ARG A 137 -18.26 0.57 -5.21
N VAL A 138 -17.57 1.23 -6.14
CA VAL A 138 -17.30 2.68 -6.05
C VAL A 138 -17.60 3.33 -7.39
N ASN A 139 -18.49 4.30 -7.40
CA ASN A 139 -18.61 5.25 -8.50
C ASN A 139 -17.82 6.51 -8.16
N ARG A 140 -16.97 6.91 -9.07
CA ARG A 140 -16.25 8.16 -9.07
C ARG A 140 -16.71 9.01 -10.25
N THR A 141 -17.19 10.23 -10.00
CA THR A 141 -17.57 11.20 -11.02
C THR A 141 -16.75 12.49 -10.86
N ILE A 142 -16.21 12.99 -11.96
CA ILE A 142 -15.50 14.28 -12.05
C ILE A 142 -16.19 15.19 -13.07
N ALA A 143 -16.13 16.50 -12.86
CA ALA A 143 -16.75 17.46 -13.77
C ALA A 143 -15.98 17.60 -15.09
N SER A 144 -14.65 17.49 -15.02
CA SER A 144 -13.75 17.60 -16.18
C SER A 144 -12.35 17.11 -15.81
N GLY A 145 -11.46 17.00 -16.79
CA GLY A 145 -10.06 16.64 -16.57
C GLY A 145 -9.84 15.12 -16.49
N SER A 146 -8.92 14.72 -15.63
CA SER A 146 -8.56 13.32 -15.46
C SER A 146 -8.38 12.97 -13.98
N TRP A 147 -8.44 11.67 -13.66
CA TRP A 147 -8.25 11.12 -12.33
C TRP A 147 -7.28 9.95 -12.37
N THR A 148 -6.27 9.98 -11.54
CA THR A 148 -5.30 8.88 -11.46
C THR A 148 -5.88 7.70 -10.70
N ASN A 149 -5.86 6.54 -11.33
CA ASN A 149 -6.39 5.29 -10.78
C ASN A 149 -5.50 4.74 -9.66
N ASN A 150 -6.08 3.98 -8.73
CA ASN A 150 -5.38 3.41 -7.58
C ASN A 150 -5.49 1.88 -7.49
N VAL A 151 -6.20 1.23 -8.38
CA VAL A 151 -6.38 -0.22 -8.39
C VAL A 151 -6.15 -0.83 -9.77
N GLY A 152 -5.45 -1.96 -9.82
CA GLY A 152 -5.50 -2.89 -10.93
C GLY A 152 -6.59 -3.91 -10.68
N LEU A 153 -7.48 -4.11 -11.64
CA LEU A 153 -8.58 -5.06 -11.57
C LEU A 153 -8.15 -6.43 -12.10
N LEU A 154 -8.70 -7.49 -11.51
CA LEU A 154 -8.35 -8.87 -11.82
C LEU A 154 -9.12 -9.46 -13.00
N GLY A 155 -10.09 -8.78 -13.50
CA GLY A 155 -10.91 -9.29 -14.58
C GLY A 155 -12.14 -10.10 -14.17
N THR A 156 -12.80 -10.69 -15.16
CA THR A 156 -14.14 -11.29 -15.02
C THR A 156 -14.20 -12.54 -14.16
N THR A 157 -13.14 -13.35 -14.17
CA THR A 157 -13.09 -14.64 -13.46
C THR A 157 -13.16 -14.47 -11.94
N ASN A 158 -12.71 -13.33 -11.43
CA ASN A 158 -12.75 -12.99 -10.00
C ASN A 158 -13.97 -12.12 -9.61
N GLY A 159 -14.85 -11.83 -10.56
CA GLY A 159 -16.02 -10.98 -10.35
C GLY A 159 -15.71 -9.51 -10.16
N GLU A 160 -14.49 -9.06 -10.46
CA GLU A 160 -14.13 -7.66 -10.50
C GLU A 160 -14.49 -7.01 -11.82
N GLY A 161 -14.66 -5.70 -11.85
CA GLY A 161 -14.99 -5.02 -13.09
C GLY A 161 -14.99 -3.51 -12.99
N LEU A 162 -15.09 -2.88 -14.16
CA LEU A 162 -15.21 -1.44 -14.33
C LEU A 162 -16.23 -1.16 -15.43
N THR A 163 -17.05 -0.13 -15.24
CA THR A 163 -17.92 0.45 -16.26
C THR A 163 -17.89 1.96 -16.19
N THR A 164 -18.26 2.64 -17.26
CA THR A 164 -18.30 4.11 -17.38
C THR A 164 -19.65 4.72 -17.03
N THR A 165 -20.52 3.95 -16.37
CA THR A 165 -21.84 4.40 -15.88
C THR A 165 -21.96 4.22 -14.37
N ASP A 166 -22.85 4.98 -13.71
CA ASP A 166 -23.19 4.77 -12.30
C ASP A 166 -24.13 3.57 -12.13
N VAL A 167 -23.56 2.45 -11.69
CA VAL A 167 -24.29 1.23 -11.36
C VAL A 167 -23.97 0.75 -9.94
N VAL A 168 -23.58 1.66 -9.04
CA VAL A 168 -23.17 1.33 -7.66
C VAL A 168 -24.29 0.61 -6.91
N ASP A 169 -25.52 1.11 -6.99
CA ASP A 169 -26.66 0.59 -6.23
C ASP A 169 -27.43 -0.52 -6.94
N SER A 170 -27.16 -0.75 -8.21
CA SER A 170 -27.85 -1.76 -9.03
C SER A 170 -27.06 -2.09 -10.26
N GLY A 171 -27.48 -3.17 -10.92
CA GLY A 171 -26.89 -3.57 -12.21
C GLY A 171 -25.54 -4.27 -12.08
N THR A 172 -25.09 -4.76 -13.21
CA THR A 172 -23.85 -5.52 -13.33
C THR A 172 -22.71 -4.59 -13.62
N VAL A 173 -21.67 -4.63 -12.80
CA VAL A 173 -20.37 -4.07 -13.18
C VAL A 173 -19.69 -5.10 -14.04
N THR A 174 -19.91 -5.01 -15.35
CA THR A 174 -19.28 -5.90 -16.33
C THR A 174 -17.82 -5.54 -16.44
N ALA A 175 -16.95 -6.53 -16.38
CA ALA A 175 -15.56 -6.32 -16.73
C ALA A 175 -15.49 -5.91 -18.20
N VAL A 176 -15.02 -4.73 -18.47
CA VAL A 176 -14.64 -4.32 -19.80
C VAL A 176 -13.22 -4.81 -20.03
N GLY A 177 -13.08 -5.94 -20.71
CA GLY A 177 -11.83 -6.33 -21.37
C GLY A 177 -10.62 -6.62 -20.45
N GLY A 178 -10.81 -7.23 -19.31
CA GLY A 178 -9.72 -7.79 -18.52
C GLY A 178 -9.58 -9.29 -18.75
N ASP A 179 -8.74 -9.67 -19.69
CA ASP A 179 -8.18 -11.02 -19.75
C ASP A 179 -6.98 -11.05 -18.80
N ASP A 180 -6.92 -12.04 -17.91
CA ASP A 180 -5.78 -12.26 -16.99
C ASP A 180 -4.44 -12.46 -17.73
N THR A 181 -4.50 -12.61 -19.05
CA THR A 181 -3.36 -12.79 -19.96
C THR A 181 -2.87 -11.48 -20.60
N VAL A 182 -3.55 -10.34 -20.38
CA VAL A 182 -3.17 -9.07 -21.04
C VAL A 182 -2.13 -8.31 -20.22
N SER A 183 -1.05 -7.93 -20.86
CA SER A 183 0.08 -7.17 -20.30
C SER A 183 -0.27 -5.76 -19.81
N VAL A 184 -1.48 -5.27 -20.06
CA VAL A 184 -2.01 -3.98 -19.56
C VAL A 184 -3.32 -4.25 -18.81
N PRO A 185 -3.27 -4.43 -17.49
CA PRO A 185 -4.48 -4.67 -16.73
C PRO A 185 -5.38 -3.44 -16.73
N LEU A 186 -6.67 -3.70 -16.74
CA LEU A 186 -7.66 -2.67 -16.51
C LEU A 186 -7.41 -2.01 -15.16
N THR A 187 -7.37 -0.69 -15.14
CA THR A 187 -7.13 0.09 -13.93
C THR A 187 -8.33 0.97 -13.62
N GLY A 188 -8.64 1.16 -12.35
CA GLY A 188 -9.76 1.96 -11.90
C GLY A 188 -9.50 2.66 -10.58
N PHE A 189 -10.55 3.25 -10.02
CA PHE A 189 -10.53 3.88 -8.71
C PHE A 189 -11.41 3.12 -7.73
N THR A 190 -10.90 2.84 -6.53
CA THR A 190 -11.64 2.18 -5.45
C THR A 190 -11.27 2.73 -4.09
N ALA A 191 -11.91 2.22 -3.03
CA ALA A 191 -11.54 2.53 -1.65
C ALA A 191 -10.09 2.09 -1.37
N ALA A 192 -9.36 2.92 -0.63
CA ALA A 192 -8.00 2.63 -0.20
C ALA A 192 -7.95 1.52 0.87
N GLY A 193 -9.02 1.36 1.63
CA GLY A 193 -9.16 0.30 2.62
C GLY A 193 -10.59 0.16 3.13
N VAL A 194 -10.89 -1.03 3.67
CA VAL A 194 -12.10 -1.33 4.44
C VAL A 194 -11.68 -1.44 5.89
N VAL A 195 -12.22 -0.60 6.74
CA VAL A 195 -11.85 -0.51 8.16
C VAL A 195 -13.07 -0.72 9.06
N SER A 196 -12.84 -1.33 10.23
CA SER A 196 -13.87 -1.48 11.26
C SER A 196 -13.55 -0.57 12.44
N PRO A 197 -14.56 0.08 13.06
CA PRO A 197 -14.39 0.92 14.23
C PRO A 197 -14.09 0.14 15.51
N ALA A 198 -13.83 -1.16 15.44
CA ALA A 198 -13.55 -2.00 16.61
C ALA A 198 -12.39 -1.42 17.45
N PRO A 199 -12.48 -1.50 18.79
CA PRO A 199 -11.51 -0.88 19.69
C PRO A 199 -10.13 -1.56 19.69
N SER A 200 -10.01 -2.77 19.20
CA SER A 200 -8.73 -3.46 19.02
C SER A 200 -8.18 -3.11 17.65
N ARG A 201 -6.87 -2.78 17.58
CA ARG A 201 -6.19 -2.59 16.29
C ARG A 201 -6.13 -3.85 15.43
N GLY A 202 -6.80 -4.94 15.82
CA GLY A 202 -6.78 -6.21 15.14
C GLY A 202 -5.37 -6.70 14.77
N CYS A 203 -5.26 -7.72 13.99
CA CYS A 203 -4.00 -8.05 13.33
C CYS A 203 -3.96 -7.30 11.99
N SER A 204 -3.28 -6.15 11.96
CA SER A 204 -3.28 -5.28 10.78
C SER A 204 -1.90 -4.69 10.50
N VAL A 205 -1.54 -4.61 9.22
CA VAL A 205 -0.24 -4.15 8.75
C VAL A 205 -0.38 -3.00 7.74
N ALA A 206 0.41 -1.95 7.94
CA ALA A 206 0.66 -0.93 6.93
C ALA A 206 1.90 -1.30 6.13
N PHE A 207 1.76 -1.43 4.81
CA PHE A 207 2.90 -1.58 3.92
C PHE A 207 3.44 -0.22 3.51
N LEU A 208 4.76 -0.07 3.64
CA LEU A 208 5.52 1.07 3.16
C LEU A 208 6.62 0.56 2.24
N GLY A 209 7.03 1.39 1.32
CA GLY A 209 8.11 1.05 0.41
C GLY A 209 7.89 1.55 -1.01
N GLU A 210 8.68 1.04 -1.88
CA GLU A 210 8.79 1.44 -3.28
C GLU A 210 8.16 0.42 -4.25
N SER A 211 8.71 0.30 -5.46
CA SER A 211 8.17 -0.58 -6.51
C SER A 211 8.12 -2.05 -6.12
N ILE A 212 9.08 -2.52 -5.34
CA ILE A 212 9.14 -3.93 -4.90
C ILE A 212 8.02 -4.21 -3.89
N ALA A 213 7.80 -3.31 -2.92
CA ALA A 213 6.66 -3.38 -2.00
C ALA A 213 5.32 -3.25 -2.71
N ASN A 214 5.29 -2.58 -3.88
CA ASN A 214 4.12 -2.51 -4.75
C ASN A 214 3.81 -3.83 -5.47
N GLY A 215 4.74 -4.78 -5.49
CA GLY A 215 4.65 -6.00 -6.26
C GLY A 215 4.87 -5.76 -7.76
N THR A 216 5.78 -4.84 -8.13
CA THR A 216 6.20 -4.69 -9.54
C THR A 216 6.82 -6.00 -10.00
N GLY A 217 6.48 -6.44 -11.23
CA GLY A 217 6.84 -7.76 -11.75
C GLY A 217 5.83 -8.86 -11.44
N GLU A 218 4.85 -8.62 -10.59
CA GLU A 218 3.76 -9.55 -10.32
C GLU A 218 2.76 -9.59 -11.47
N THR A 219 2.38 -10.77 -11.92
CA THR A 219 1.38 -10.95 -12.96
C THR A 219 -0.04 -10.93 -12.41
N SER A 220 -0.25 -11.50 -11.22
CA SER A 220 -1.55 -11.43 -10.54
C SER A 220 -1.57 -10.27 -9.54
N ARG A 221 -2.36 -9.27 -9.84
CA ARG A 221 -2.44 -8.05 -9.01
C ARG A 221 -3.15 -8.26 -7.68
N GLU A 222 -3.96 -9.30 -7.56
CA GLU A 222 -4.55 -9.73 -6.29
C GLU A 222 -3.46 -10.09 -5.30
N LEU A 223 -2.43 -10.74 -5.78
CA LEU A 223 -1.34 -11.23 -4.96
C LEU A 223 -0.41 -10.11 -4.45
N GLY A 224 -0.37 -8.95 -5.13
CA GLY A 224 0.29 -7.74 -4.65
C GLY A 224 1.76 -7.86 -4.31
N GLY A 225 2.46 -8.86 -4.87
CA GLY A 225 3.85 -9.17 -4.57
C GLY A 225 4.05 -9.98 -3.28
N PHE A 226 5.31 -10.28 -2.96
CA PHE A 226 5.65 -11.21 -1.88
C PHE A 226 5.14 -10.74 -0.50
N MET A 227 5.14 -9.44 -0.23
CA MET A 227 4.69 -8.92 1.07
C MET A 227 3.23 -9.27 1.35
N LEU A 228 2.37 -9.22 0.34
CA LEU A 228 0.97 -9.60 0.52
C LEU A 228 0.78 -11.12 0.48
N ARG A 229 1.50 -11.80 -0.41
CA ARG A 229 1.39 -13.27 -0.58
C ARG A 229 1.77 -14.07 0.67
N CYS A 230 2.72 -13.59 1.47
CA CYS A 230 3.20 -14.32 2.66
C CYS A 230 2.37 -14.05 3.92
N LEU A 231 1.44 -13.09 3.88
CA LEU A 231 0.62 -12.78 5.05
C LEU A 231 -0.40 -13.89 5.34
N PRO A 232 -0.63 -14.17 6.63
CA PRO A 232 -1.78 -14.98 7.04
C PRO A 232 -3.12 -14.34 6.63
N ASP A 233 -4.12 -15.18 6.34
CA ASP A 233 -5.49 -14.73 6.01
C ASP A 233 -6.20 -13.96 7.12
N SER A 234 -5.57 -13.85 8.31
CA SER A 234 -6.10 -13.09 9.45
C SER A 234 -5.56 -11.67 9.53
N VAL A 235 -4.74 -11.24 8.58
CA VAL A 235 -4.08 -9.92 8.64
C VAL A 235 -4.78 -8.92 7.74
N GLY A 236 -5.32 -7.87 8.34
CA GLY A 236 -5.86 -6.72 7.63
C GLY A 236 -4.73 -5.87 7.05
N VAL A 237 -4.92 -5.32 5.85
CA VAL A 237 -3.85 -4.63 5.11
C VAL A 237 -4.25 -3.21 4.74
N LEU A 238 -3.34 -2.28 4.98
CA LEU A 238 -3.38 -0.94 4.42
C LEU A 238 -2.11 -0.71 3.60
N ARG A 239 -2.26 -0.52 2.28
CA ARG A 239 -1.13 -0.32 1.39
C ARG A 239 -0.84 1.17 1.25
N LEU A 240 0.25 1.62 1.87
CA LEU A 240 0.71 3.02 1.84
C LEU A 240 2.07 3.14 1.12
N ASN A 241 2.42 2.14 0.35
CA ASN A 241 3.62 2.06 -0.49
C ASN A 241 3.40 2.73 -1.86
N ASN A 242 4.47 3.18 -2.50
CA ASN A 242 4.41 3.80 -3.82
C ASN A 242 5.67 3.53 -4.64
N GLY A 243 5.50 3.15 -5.91
CA GLY A 243 6.61 2.94 -6.83
C GLY A 243 7.44 4.21 -7.03
N GLY A 244 8.77 4.06 -7.11
CA GLY A 244 9.69 5.17 -7.32
C GLY A 244 9.96 6.06 -6.11
N GLN A 245 9.30 5.84 -4.98
CA GLN A 245 9.49 6.65 -3.77
C GLN A 245 10.78 6.29 -3.04
N THR A 246 11.33 7.25 -2.29
CA THR A 246 12.48 7.08 -1.39
C THR A 246 12.06 7.31 0.06
N ALA A 247 12.84 6.81 1.01
CA ALA A 247 12.64 7.11 2.44
C ALA A 247 12.80 8.62 2.68
N GLN A 248 13.78 9.24 2.05
CA GLN A 248 14.01 10.69 2.14
C GLN A 248 12.79 11.49 1.69
N LEU A 249 12.17 11.14 0.57
CA LEU A 249 10.92 11.80 0.12
C LEU A 249 9.77 11.59 1.11
N PHE A 250 9.74 10.44 1.78
CA PHE A 250 8.71 10.14 2.77
C PHE A 250 8.89 10.97 4.05
N VAL A 251 10.12 11.08 4.57
CA VAL A 251 10.42 11.83 5.81
C VAL A 251 10.78 13.30 5.57
N GLY A 252 10.96 13.69 4.31
CA GLY A 252 11.35 15.06 3.93
C GLY A 252 10.29 16.08 4.28
N ASN A 253 10.77 17.27 4.65
CA ASN A 253 9.94 18.40 5.11
C ASN A 253 10.11 19.63 4.22
N THR A 254 10.20 19.48 2.90
CA THR A 254 10.29 20.59 1.98
C THR A 254 8.90 20.96 1.43
N ALA A 255 8.71 22.23 1.05
CA ALA A 255 7.44 22.71 0.47
C ALA A 255 7.05 21.98 -0.83
N SER A 256 8.02 21.41 -1.54
CA SER A 256 7.82 20.60 -2.76
C SER A 256 7.61 19.12 -2.47
N ASN A 257 7.85 18.66 -1.24
CA ASN A 257 7.72 17.26 -0.79
C ASN A 257 6.82 17.24 0.41
N SER A 258 5.57 16.86 0.22
CA SER A 258 4.62 16.67 1.32
C SER A 258 5.03 15.53 2.27
N GLY A 259 6.03 14.77 1.92
CA GLY A 259 6.75 13.76 2.71
C GLY A 259 5.81 12.85 3.41
N GLY A 260 5.24 11.90 3.16
CA GLY A 260 4.41 10.96 3.95
C GLY A 260 3.29 11.57 4.80
N ARG A 261 3.17 12.91 4.86
CA ARG A 261 2.25 13.63 5.78
C ARG A 261 0.80 13.23 5.62
N ARG A 262 0.35 13.01 4.39
CA ARG A 262 -1.02 12.58 4.10
C ARG A 262 -1.26 11.14 4.54
N ARG A 263 -0.22 10.33 4.70
CA ARG A 263 -0.28 8.93 5.14
C ARG A 263 -0.23 8.76 6.64
N TYR A 264 0.43 9.68 7.36
CA TYR A 264 0.60 9.59 8.81
C TYR A 264 -0.72 9.33 9.56
N PRO A 265 -1.85 9.99 9.25
CA PRO A 265 -3.11 9.74 9.95
C PRO A 265 -3.59 8.28 9.90
N PHE A 266 -3.15 7.50 8.89
CA PHE A 266 -3.64 6.13 8.67
C PHE A 266 -2.79 5.07 9.38
N PHE A 267 -1.55 5.38 9.75
CA PHE A 267 -0.69 4.43 10.45
C PHE A 267 -1.28 4.02 11.81
N GLY A 268 -1.90 4.95 12.52
CA GLY A 268 -2.58 4.67 13.79
C GLY A 268 -3.69 3.61 13.70
N SER A 269 -4.17 3.28 12.50
CA SER A 269 -5.12 2.21 12.24
C SER A 269 -4.50 0.82 12.24
N CYS A 270 -3.17 0.70 12.17
CA CYS A 270 -2.46 -0.56 12.07
C CYS A 270 -1.66 -0.87 13.33
N LYS A 271 -1.46 -2.16 13.61
CA LYS A 271 -0.61 -2.66 14.71
C LYS A 271 0.85 -2.73 14.29
N TYR A 272 1.08 -2.99 13.00
CA TYR A 272 2.39 -3.21 12.42
C TYR A 272 2.64 -2.28 11.23
N ALA A 273 3.91 -1.93 11.05
CA ALA A 273 4.41 -1.33 9.81
C ALA A 273 5.49 -2.24 9.22
N TRP A 274 5.35 -2.59 7.95
CA TRP A 274 6.37 -3.33 7.21
C TRP A 274 6.93 -2.46 6.11
N ASN A 275 8.19 -2.08 6.26
CA ASN A 275 8.89 -1.12 5.42
C ASN A 275 9.90 -1.79 4.48
N GLN A 276 9.96 -1.29 3.23
CA GLN A 276 10.91 -1.75 2.21
C GLN A 276 11.52 -0.54 1.46
N PHE A 277 11.70 0.61 2.11
CA PHE A 277 12.42 1.74 1.51
C PHE A 277 13.93 1.58 1.57
N GLY A 278 14.64 2.35 0.73
CA GLY A 278 16.08 2.57 0.76
C GLY A 278 16.78 2.16 -0.53
N GLY A 279 16.22 1.25 -1.31
CA GLY A 279 16.79 0.85 -2.60
C GLY A 279 16.84 2.03 -3.57
N ASN A 280 15.74 2.76 -3.72
CA ASN A 280 15.67 3.96 -4.56
C ASN A 280 16.48 5.12 -4.00
N ASP A 281 16.64 5.23 -2.68
CA ASP A 281 17.48 6.25 -2.04
C ASP A 281 18.94 6.10 -2.53
N MET A 282 19.45 4.88 -2.56
CA MET A 282 20.79 4.60 -3.05
C MET A 282 20.90 4.71 -4.57
N ASN A 283 19.91 4.16 -5.29
CA ASN A 283 19.97 4.02 -6.74
C ASN A 283 19.57 5.32 -7.45
N ALA A 284 18.33 5.75 -7.32
CA ALA A 284 17.80 6.87 -8.06
C ALA A 284 18.23 8.23 -7.48
N ALA A 285 18.29 8.36 -6.14
CA ALA A 285 18.69 9.60 -5.49
C ALA A 285 20.19 9.72 -5.26
N GLY A 286 20.94 8.61 -5.34
CA GLY A 286 22.40 8.60 -5.19
C GLY A 286 22.89 8.90 -3.78
N TYR A 287 22.06 8.69 -2.75
CA TYR A 287 22.44 8.95 -1.37
C TYR A 287 23.53 8.01 -0.85
N SER A 288 24.32 8.52 0.07
CA SER A 288 25.30 7.72 0.80
C SER A 288 24.61 6.81 1.83
N VAL A 289 25.32 5.76 2.25
CA VAL A 289 24.87 4.86 3.32
C VAL A 289 24.37 5.64 4.56
N ALA A 290 25.15 6.62 5.02
CA ALA A 290 24.81 7.41 6.20
C ALA A 290 23.51 8.24 6.04
N GLN A 291 23.26 8.77 4.84
CA GLN A 291 22.02 9.50 4.54
C GLN A 291 20.80 8.55 4.57
N VAL A 292 20.92 7.38 3.92
CA VAL A 292 19.86 6.36 3.92
C VAL A 292 19.55 5.89 5.35
N GLN A 293 20.58 5.60 6.15
CA GLN A 293 20.41 5.24 7.56
C GLN A 293 19.68 6.32 8.35
N ALA A 294 20.08 7.58 8.19
CA ALA A 294 19.46 8.70 8.91
C ALA A 294 17.97 8.87 8.54
N ASP A 295 17.61 8.75 7.27
CA ASP A 295 16.23 8.90 6.83
C ASP A 295 15.35 7.70 7.24
N LEU A 296 15.88 6.48 7.19
CA LEU A 296 15.21 5.29 7.69
C LEU A 296 14.98 5.36 9.21
N LEU A 297 15.97 5.81 9.99
CA LEU A 297 15.81 6.00 11.44
C LEU A 297 14.71 7.01 11.76
N LYS A 298 14.65 8.14 11.03
CA LYS A 298 13.56 9.11 11.19
C LYS A 298 12.19 8.47 10.92
N LEU A 299 12.09 7.69 9.84
CA LEU A 299 10.86 6.99 9.50
C LEU A 299 10.45 5.99 10.59
N TRP A 300 11.36 5.11 10.99
CA TRP A 300 11.07 4.07 11.98
C TRP A 300 10.71 4.65 13.35
N ASN A 301 11.44 5.67 13.81
CA ASN A 301 11.09 6.37 15.05
C ASN A 301 9.68 6.98 14.97
N SER A 302 9.35 7.64 13.86
CA SER A 302 8.03 8.21 13.65
C SER A 302 6.91 7.16 13.73
N LEU A 303 7.11 5.98 13.16
CA LEU A 303 6.16 4.89 13.21
C LEU A 303 6.07 4.25 14.61
N ALA A 304 7.20 4.06 15.28
CA ALA A 304 7.27 3.53 16.64
C ALA A 304 6.61 4.48 17.66
N ASP A 305 6.82 5.79 17.52
CA ASP A 305 6.16 6.82 18.35
C ASP A 305 4.64 6.81 18.20
N MET A 306 4.12 6.39 17.05
CA MET A 306 2.68 6.14 16.85
C MET A 306 2.22 4.80 17.43
N GLY A 307 3.12 4.02 18.01
CA GLY A 307 2.85 2.73 18.66
C GLY A 307 2.78 1.54 17.72
N LEU A 308 3.36 1.64 16.51
CA LEU A 308 3.47 0.49 15.61
C LEU A 308 4.73 -0.33 15.94
N LYS A 309 4.63 -1.65 15.77
CA LYS A 309 5.81 -2.50 15.69
C LYS A 309 6.36 -2.42 14.26
N VAL A 310 7.59 -1.96 14.12
CA VAL A 310 8.20 -1.67 12.82
C VAL A 310 9.10 -2.82 12.39
N TYR A 311 8.85 -3.32 11.19
CA TYR A 311 9.68 -4.34 10.52
C TYR A 311 10.26 -3.76 9.24
N HIS A 312 11.46 -4.21 8.88
CA HIS A 312 12.13 -3.78 7.65
C HIS A 312 12.56 -5.00 6.81
N THR A 313 12.63 -4.82 5.50
CA THR A 313 13.16 -5.84 4.57
C THR A 313 14.56 -5.42 4.13
N THR A 314 15.55 -6.32 4.18
CA THR A 314 16.86 -6.03 3.60
C THR A 314 16.72 -5.69 2.12
N PHE A 315 17.64 -4.89 1.58
CA PHE A 315 17.53 -4.46 0.19
C PHE A 315 17.72 -5.62 -0.78
N THR A 316 16.88 -5.62 -1.82
CA THR A 316 17.09 -6.47 -2.99
C THR A 316 18.42 -6.15 -3.63
N LEU A 317 19.00 -7.16 -4.26
CA LEU A 317 20.12 -6.95 -5.15
C LEU A 317 19.68 -6.20 -6.42
N VAL A 318 20.63 -5.61 -7.09
CA VAL A 318 20.49 -5.11 -8.46
C VAL A 318 21.63 -5.72 -9.27
N SER A 319 21.31 -6.34 -10.40
CA SER A 319 22.31 -6.89 -11.31
C SER A 319 21.90 -6.69 -12.76
N SER A 320 22.89 -6.73 -13.66
CA SER A 320 22.67 -6.93 -15.10
C SER A 320 22.93 -8.38 -15.48
N SER A 321 22.36 -8.82 -16.59
CA SER A 321 22.60 -10.15 -17.14
C SER A 321 22.72 -10.10 -18.65
N THR A 322 23.52 -11.01 -19.23
CA THR A 322 23.66 -11.18 -20.67
C THR A 322 22.83 -12.34 -21.23
N ASP A 323 22.17 -13.10 -20.35
CA ASP A 323 21.36 -14.28 -20.69
C ASP A 323 19.96 -14.30 -20.08
N GLY A 324 19.48 -13.16 -19.57
CA GLY A 324 18.17 -13.07 -18.93
C GLY A 324 18.11 -13.75 -17.56
N TRP A 325 19.19 -13.69 -16.78
CA TRP A 325 19.32 -14.27 -15.42
C TRP A 325 19.10 -15.78 -15.37
N THR A 326 19.49 -16.49 -16.44
CA THR A 326 19.38 -17.96 -16.49
C THR A 326 20.60 -18.66 -15.88
N THR A 327 21.75 -18.00 -15.84
CA THR A 327 22.97 -18.53 -15.22
C THR A 327 23.61 -17.51 -14.26
N VAL A 328 24.38 -18.01 -13.30
CA VAL A 328 25.10 -17.19 -12.32
C VAL A 328 26.24 -16.42 -12.97
N GLU A 329 26.97 -17.08 -13.87
CA GLU A 329 28.21 -16.58 -14.50
C GLU A 329 27.95 -15.38 -15.43
N ASN A 330 26.75 -15.26 -15.95
CA ASN A 330 26.32 -14.20 -16.85
C ASN A 330 25.70 -12.98 -16.15
N GLN A 331 25.76 -12.94 -14.81
CA GLN A 331 25.28 -11.82 -14.02
C GLN A 331 26.43 -10.95 -13.55
N THR A 332 26.21 -9.64 -13.54
CA THR A 332 27.14 -8.66 -13.00
C THR A 332 26.45 -7.85 -11.90
N PRO A 333 26.97 -7.88 -10.66
CA PRO A 333 26.42 -7.09 -9.57
C PRO A 333 26.47 -5.59 -9.86
N TRP A 334 25.55 -4.86 -9.25
CA TRP A 334 25.51 -3.42 -9.29
C TRP A 334 26.78 -2.76 -8.75
N VAL A 335 27.22 -1.67 -9.37
CA VAL A 335 28.41 -0.92 -8.97
C VAL A 335 28.39 -0.47 -7.50
N LYS A 336 27.20 -0.23 -6.92
CA LYS A 336 27.05 0.12 -5.50
C LYS A 336 26.72 -1.10 -4.61
N ASN A 337 26.99 -2.31 -5.06
CA ASN A 337 26.71 -3.51 -4.25
C ASN A 337 27.42 -3.47 -2.89
N ALA A 338 28.62 -2.90 -2.81
CA ALA A 338 29.35 -2.76 -1.54
C ALA A 338 28.57 -1.89 -0.52
N ASP A 339 28.01 -0.76 -0.96
CA ASP A 339 27.20 0.12 -0.10
C ASP A 339 25.90 -0.59 0.34
N ARG A 340 25.27 -1.35 -0.56
CA ARG A 340 24.11 -2.18 -0.27
C ARG A 340 24.43 -3.23 0.80
N VAL A 341 25.58 -3.87 0.71
CA VAL A 341 26.06 -4.85 1.71
C VAL A 341 26.19 -4.19 3.08
N ILE A 342 26.81 -3.01 3.18
CA ILE A 342 26.92 -2.28 4.46
C ILE A 342 25.55 -2.01 5.06
N LEU A 343 24.57 -1.61 4.25
CA LEU A 343 23.20 -1.37 4.74
C LEU A 343 22.50 -2.66 5.17
N ASN A 344 22.64 -3.75 4.41
CA ASN A 344 22.04 -5.04 4.79
C ASN A 344 22.64 -5.59 6.09
N GLU A 345 23.96 -5.47 6.28
CA GLU A 345 24.60 -5.85 7.55
C GLU A 345 24.08 -5.00 8.71
N TRP A 346 23.90 -3.70 8.49
CA TRP A 346 23.30 -2.82 9.51
C TRP A 346 21.86 -3.24 9.82
N PHE A 347 21.00 -3.57 8.84
CA PHE A 347 19.67 -4.07 9.11
C PHE A 347 19.67 -5.37 9.94
N ARG A 348 20.62 -6.27 9.71
CA ARG A 348 20.76 -7.52 10.47
C ARG A 348 21.07 -7.31 11.93
N THR A 349 21.62 -6.16 12.32
CA THR A 349 21.77 -5.79 13.73
C THR A 349 20.44 -5.43 14.39
N VAL A 350 19.35 -5.35 13.61
CA VAL A 350 18.02 -4.91 14.08
C VAL A 350 18.12 -3.60 14.86
N PRO A 351 18.58 -2.51 14.23
CA PRO A 351 18.77 -1.25 14.95
C PRO A 351 17.45 -0.73 15.51
N GLU A 352 17.47 -0.22 16.75
CA GLU A 352 16.32 0.45 17.37
C GLU A 352 15.76 1.55 16.43
N PRO A 353 14.43 1.70 16.28
CA PRO A 353 13.35 1.02 17.01
C PRO A 353 12.73 -0.18 16.25
N LEU A 354 13.48 -0.85 15.36
CA LEU A 354 12.96 -2.01 14.63
C LEU A 354 12.59 -3.14 15.61
N SER A 355 11.47 -3.80 15.33
CA SER A 355 11.05 -5.03 16.01
C SER A 355 11.61 -6.29 15.35
N GLY A 356 12.18 -6.17 14.15
CA GLY A 356 12.78 -7.27 13.40
C GLY A 356 12.94 -6.95 11.92
N ILE A 357 13.52 -7.88 11.19
CA ILE A 357 13.74 -7.79 9.75
C ILE A 357 13.23 -9.02 9.00
N PHE A 358 12.96 -8.84 7.71
CA PHE A 358 12.80 -9.89 6.71
C PHE A 358 14.04 -9.87 5.81
N ASP A 359 14.89 -10.88 5.91
CA ASP A 359 16.17 -10.90 5.20
C ASP A 359 16.01 -11.38 3.75
N LEU A 360 15.61 -10.47 2.89
CA LEU A 360 15.36 -10.73 1.48
C LEU A 360 16.64 -11.14 0.74
N SER A 361 17.77 -10.50 1.05
CA SER A 361 19.09 -10.83 0.47
C SER A 361 19.45 -12.30 0.71
N ALA A 362 19.20 -12.83 1.90
CA ALA A 362 19.45 -14.25 2.20
C ALA A 362 18.56 -15.21 1.40
N VAL A 363 17.42 -14.75 0.91
CA VAL A 363 16.46 -15.57 0.17
C VAL A 363 16.73 -15.60 -1.32
N ILE A 364 17.00 -14.44 -1.93
CA ILE A 364 17.03 -14.31 -3.39
C ILE A 364 18.41 -14.38 -4.02
N GLU A 365 19.46 -14.28 -3.21
CA GLU A 365 20.85 -14.29 -3.71
C GLU A 365 21.45 -15.70 -3.67
N THR A 366 22.47 -15.95 -4.51
CA THR A 366 23.23 -17.22 -4.51
C THR A 366 23.91 -17.46 -3.16
N GLU A 367 24.49 -16.40 -2.62
CA GLU A 367 25.06 -16.31 -1.27
C GLU A 367 24.64 -14.96 -0.69
N VAL A 368 24.52 -14.88 0.61
CA VAL A 368 24.12 -13.63 1.29
C VAL A 368 25.00 -12.47 0.85
N ASN A 369 24.37 -11.41 0.34
CA ASN A 369 25.05 -10.21 -0.15
C ASN A 369 25.93 -10.38 -1.41
N SER A 370 25.81 -11.48 -2.14
CA SER A 370 26.59 -11.70 -3.38
C SER A 370 26.27 -10.67 -4.47
N GLY A 371 25.07 -10.13 -4.50
CA GLY A 371 24.59 -9.26 -5.57
C GLY A 371 24.20 -10.02 -6.84
N ILE A 372 24.05 -11.33 -6.76
CA ILE A 372 23.73 -12.24 -7.86
C ILE A 372 22.40 -12.96 -7.55
N TRP A 373 21.43 -12.86 -8.46
CA TRP A 373 20.20 -13.61 -8.34
C TRP A 373 20.48 -15.11 -8.41
N ARG A 374 19.88 -15.86 -7.49
CA ARG A 374 19.93 -17.31 -7.56
C ARG A 374 19.15 -17.83 -8.76
N VAL A 375 19.58 -18.95 -9.31
CA VAL A 375 18.99 -19.55 -10.52
C VAL A 375 18.43 -20.96 -10.26
N ASP A 376 18.71 -21.53 -9.10
CA ASP A 376 18.26 -22.87 -8.68
C ASP A 376 16.75 -22.95 -8.40
N GLN A 377 16.08 -21.82 -8.34
CA GLN A 377 14.62 -21.68 -8.16
C GLN A 377 13.92 -21.17 -9.45
N GLY A 378 14.62 -21.21 -10.58
CA GLY A 378 14.19 -20.61 -11.83
C GLY A 378 14.57 -19.13 -11.95
N VAL A 379 14.14 -18.49 -13.03
CA VAL A 379 14.36 -17.05 -13.26
C VAL A 379 13.45 -16.24 -12.35
N LEU A 380 14.04 -15.54 -11.39
CA LEU A 380 13.32 -14.79 -10.35
C LEU A 380 13.11 -13.31 -10.68
N THR A 381 13.71 -12.81 -11.74
CA THR A 381 13.64 -11.41 -12.18
C THR A 381 13.66 -11.34 -13.71
N ASP A 382 13.09 -10.28 -14.28
CA ASP A 382 13.12 -10.03 -15.73
C ASP A 382 13.94 -8.76 -16.07
N ASP A 383 14.31 -7.97 -15.05
CA ASP A 383 15.02 -6.70 -15.21
C ASP A 383 16.24 -6.54 -14.27
N GLY A 384 16.49 -7.53 -13.43
CA GLY A 384 17.58 -7.53 -12.47
C GLY A 384 17.36 -6.69 -11.21
N VAL A 385 16.18 -6.09 -11.06
CA VAL A 385 15.78 -5.22 -9.91
C VAL A 385 14.56 -5.76 -9.21
N HIS A 386 13.49 -6.02 -9.98
CA HIS A 386 12.20 -6.43 -9.46
C HIS A 386 12.06 -7.95 -9.53
N PRO A 387 11.60 -8.60 -8.46
CA PRO A 387 11.15 -9.98 -8.58
C PRO A 387 10.01 -10.08 -9.60
N ASN A 388 10.08 -11.04 -10.51
CA ASN A 388 8.93 -11.39 -11.35
C ASN A 388 7.92 -12.26 -10.58
N ALA A 389 6.85 -12.74 -11.21
CA ALA A 389 5.82 -13.53 -10.52
C ALA A 389 6.39 -14.78 -9.82
N THR A 390 7.36 -15.47 -10.45
CA THR A 390 8.08 -16.60 -9.85
C THR A 390 8.90 -16.15 -8.65
N GLY A 391 9.64 -15.04 -8.77
CA GLY A 391 10.40 -14.46 -7.69
C GLY A 391 9.53 -14.06 -6.49
N HIS A 392 8.41 -13.38 -6.74
CA HIS A 392 7.46 -13.03 -5.67
C HIS A 392 6.88 -14.27 -4.99
N ALA A 393 6.52 -15.31 -5.74
CA ALA A 393 6.00 -16.55 -5.17
C ALA A 393 7.04 -17.26 -4.31
N TYR A 394 8.27 -17.34 -4.80
CA TYR A 394 9.38 -17.96 -4.07
C TYR A 394 9.67 -17.21 -2.76
N ILE A 395 9.87 -15.90 -2.81
CA ILE A 395 10.11 -15.07 -1.61
C ILE A 395 8.99 -15.24 -0.60
N ALA A 396 7.74 -15.20 -1.05
CA ALA A 396 6.59 -15.36 -0.17
C ALA A 396 6.59 -16.72 0.54
N SER A 397 6.96 -17.81 -0.14
CA SER A 397 7.07 -19.13 0.46
C SER A 397 8.12 -19.20 1.58
N GLN A 398 9.23 -18.45 1.42
CA GLN A 398 10.29 -18.40 2.42
C GLN A 398 9.91 -17.53 3.65
N PHE A 399 9.12 -16.49 3.44
CA PHE A 399 8.70 -15.59 4.52
C PHE A 399 7.41 -15.97 5.22
N ALA A 400 6.61 -16.90 4.68
CA ALA A 400 5.29 -17.25 5.21
C ALA A 400 5.30 -17.65 6.70
N ALA A 401 6.24 -18.49 7.11
CA ALA A 401 6.35 -18.92 8.51
C ALA A 401 6.73 -17.75 9.44
N GLN A 402 7.68 -16.90 9.01
CA GLN A 402 8.07 -15.72 9.77
C GLN A 402 6.93 -14.70 9.84
N ALA A 403 6.24 -14.44 8.74
CA ALA A 403 5.08 -13.54 8.71
C ALA A 403 3.96 -14.02 9.64
N ALA A 404 3.69 -15.33 9.64
CA ALA A 404 2.70 -15.93 10.54
C ALA A 404 3.09 -15.85 12.03
N ALA A 405 4.39 -15.85 12.35
CA ALA A 405 4.87 -15.68 13.72
C ALA A 405 4.88 -14.21 14.18
N VAL A 406 5.08 -13.27 13.24
CA VAL A 406 5.20 -11.84 13.51
C VAL A 406 3.84 -11.15 13.57
N PHE A 407 3.01 -11.39 12.56
CA PHE A 407 1.73 -10.69 12.40
C PHE A 407 0.59 -11.49 13.05
N ILE A 408 0.43 -11.30 14.37
CA ILE A 408 -0.56 -12.00 15.22
C ILE A 408 -1.41 -11.00 16.02
#